data_7e528b5fbc69900be1f7c66ff5a15702
#
_entry.id   7e528b5fbc69900be1f7c66ff5a15702
#
_cell.length_a   1.000
_cell.length_b   1.000
_cell.length_c   1.000
_cell.angle_alpha   90.00
_cell.angle_beta   90.00
_cell.angle_gamma   90.00
#
_symmetry.space_group_name_H-M   'P 1'
#
loop_
_entity.id
_entity.type
_entity.pdbx_description
1 polymer ?
#
loop_
_entity_poly.entity_id
_entity_poly.type
_entity_poly.pdbx_seq_one_letter_code
_entity_poly.pdbx_strand_id
1 'polypeptide(L)'
;MEPFVRVLLLGLVVMAIGAVGDARAQAPAPAPIEGNIFSVTYVEVRPTSKADGVTLLKRYREATRKEGGNLRCEVVQRIDQPHQFAILEIWKDQKAFEAHSKGASSMETREKIAAIRNAPTDERVHIALSIGPIDATSGRDAIYVATHVDVIPPRKDDGVAALKRLGDESRRGDGNLRFEVVQQTNRPNHFTVVEMWKDAKAIEAHSMAAVTREFRDKLATMTGALYDERMYKAVD
;
A
#
# COMPACT_ATOMS: atom_id res chain seq x y z
N MET A 1 -28.38 4.97 92.73
CA MET A 1 -28.95 5.25 91.36
C MET A 1 -27.74 5.45 90.44
N GLU A 2 -27.33 4.41 89.77
CA GLU A 2 -26.22 4.41 88.82
C GLU A 2 -26.74 4.50 87.39
N PRO A 3 -26.17 5.33 86.45
CA PRO A 3 -26.51 5.29 85.11
C PRO A 3 -25.58 4.34 84.33
N PHE A 4 -26.19 3.43 83.56
CA PHE A 4 -25.52 2.51 82.63
C PHE A 4 -24.92 3.27 81.49
N VAL A 5 -23.61 3.16 81.27
CA VAL A 5 -22.87 3.59 80.12
C VAL A 5 -22.93 2.44 79.06
N ARG A 6 -23.64 2.63 77.98
CA ARG A 6 -23.61 1.74 76.81
C ARG A 6 -22.43 2.13 75.89
N VAL A 7 -21.45 1.27 75.85
CA VAL A 7 -20.35 1.38 74.83
C VAL A 7 -20.83 0.81 73.57
N LEU A 8 -20.93 1.65 72.51
CA LEU A 8 -21.22 1.25 71.12
C LEU A 8 -19.90 0.89 70.47
N LEU A 9 -19.66 -0.39 70.17
CA LEU A 9 -18.56 -0.86 69.36
C LEU A 9 -18.93 -0.65 67.88
N LEU A 10 -18.33 0.33 67.20
CA LEU A 10 -18.41 0.50 65.73
C LEU A 10 -17.42 -0.47 65.10
N GLY A 11 -17.91 -1.55 64.51
CA GLY A 11 -17.10 -2.46 63.69
C GLY A 11 -16.79 -1.82 62.33
N LEU A 12 -15.51 -1.55 62.09
CA LEU A 12 -15.02 -1.06 60.80
C LEU A 12 -14.88 -2.27 59.85
N VAL A 13 -15.84 -2.39 58.91
CA VAL A 13 -15.73 -3.38 57.80
C VAL A 13 -14.89 -2.75 56.70
N VAL A 14 -13.64 -3.17 56.59
CA VAL A 14 -12.76 -2.83 55.47
C VAL A 14 -13.14 -3.73 54.29
N MET A 15 -13.90 -3.20 53.34
CA MET A 15 -14.08 -3.86 52.05
C MET A 15 -12.79 -3.70 51.24
N ALA A 16 -12.07 -4.80 51.05
CA ALA A 16 -11.00 -4.88 50.05
C ALA A 16 -11.60 -4.95 48.65
N ILE A 17 -11.60 -3.81 47.97
CA ILE A 17 -11.94 -3.79 46.50
C ILE A 17 -10.74 -4.39 45.79
N GLY A 18 -10.84 -5.68 45.45
CA GLY A 18 -9.92 -6.35 44.55
C GLY A 18 -10.05 -5.73 43.16
N ALA A 19 -9.02 -5.00 42.72
CA ALA A 19 -8.91 -4.57 41.33
C ALA A 19 -8.75 -5.82 40.44
N VAL A 20 -9.85 -6.27 39.82
CA VAL A 20 -9.80 -7.24 38.71
C VAL A 20 -9.19 -6.49 37.53
N GLY A 21 -7.87 -6.60 37.38
CA GLY A 21 -7.19 -6.13 36.17
C GLY A 21 -7.71 -6.94 34.99
N ASP A 22 -8.43 -6.30 34.09
CA ASP A 22 -8.75 -6.85 32.78
C ASP A 22 -7.43 -7.15 32.04
N ALA A 23 -6.95 -8.37 32.18
CA ALA A 23 -5.90 -8.90 31.31
C ALA A 23 -6.53 -9.08 29.90
N ARG A 24 -6.58 -7.98 29.14
CA ARG A 24 -6.85 -8.08 27.71
C ARG A 24 -5.75 -8.95 27.12
N ALA A 25 -6.11 -10.17 26.75
CA ALA A 25 -5.23 -11.03 25.97
C ALA A 25 -4.81 -10.26 24.72
N GLN A 26 -3.54 -9.91 24.63
CA GLN A 26 -2.98 -9.26 23.45
C GLN A 26 -3.11 -10.23 22.29
N ALA A 27 -3.81 -9.82 21.24
CA ALA A 27 -3.93 -10.64 20.03
C ALA A 27 -2.52 -11.08 19.59
N PRO A 28 -2.34 -12.35 19.18
CA PRO A 28 -1.04 -12.82 18.72
C PRO A 28 -0.55 -11.92 17.58
N ALA A 29 0.75 -11.60 17.61
CA ALA A 29 1.36 -10.83 16.53
C ALA A 29 1.10 -11.55 15.20
N PRO A 30 0.78 -10.81 14.13
CA PRO A 30 0.57 -11.40 12.82
C PRO A 30 1.82 -12.20 12.40
N ALA A 31 1.62 -13.33 11.75
CA ALA A 31 2.71 -14.16 11.24
C ALA A 31 3.60 -13.33 10.29
N PRO A 32 4.92 -13.55 10.29
CA PRO A 32 5.83 -12.89 9.38
C PRO A 32 5.41 -13.11 7.93
N ILE A 33 5.49 -12.06 7.11
CA ILE A 33 5.21 -12.14 5.68
C ILE A 33 6.42 -12.77 5.01
N GLU A 34 6.21 -13.87 4.27
CA GLU A 34 7.24 -14.53 3.50
C GLU A 34 7.37 -13.90 2.10
N GLY A 35 8.61 -13.85 1.58
CA GLY A 35 8.91 -13.33 0.25
C GLY A 35 9.08 -11.82 0.18
N ASN A 36 9.04 -11.32 -1.04
CA ASN A 36 9.25 -9.90 -1.31
C ASN A 36 8.04 -9.06 -0.87
N ILE A 37 8.36 -7.88 -0.31
CA ILE A 37 7.37 -6.88 0.05
C ILE A 37 7.27 -5.84 -1.07
N PHE A 38 6.04 -5.54 -1.47
CA PHE A 38 5.70 -4.49 -2.41
C PHE A 38 5.03 -3.34 -1.67
N SER A 39 5.56 -2.13 -1.77
CA SER A 39 4.92 -0.94 -1.23
C SER A 39 4.47 -0.02 -2.36
N VAL A 40 3.23 0.42 -2.29
CA VAL A 40 2.68 1.47 -3.16
C VAL A 40 2.24 2.60 -2.26
N THR A 41 2.96 3.73 -2.35
CA THR A 41 2.71 4.90 -1.51
C THR A 41 2.22 6.06 -2.37
N TYR A 42 1.00 6.52 -2.12
CA TYR A 42 0.43 7.69 -2.79
C TYR A 42 0.74 8.95 -1.99
N VAL A 43 1.30 9.93 -2.68
CA VAL A 43 1.69 11.23 -2.12
C VAL A 43 1.00 12.34 -2.90
N GLU A 44 0.26 13.19 -2.20
CA GLU A 44 -0.33 14.40 -2.77
C GLU A 44 0.24 15.63 -2.07
N VAL A 45 0.93 16.48 -2.81
CA VAL A 45 1.43 17.75 -2.31
C VAL A 45 0.52 18.90 -2.75
N ARG A 46 0.62 20.05 -2.08
CA ARG A 46 -0.09 21.24 -2.58
C ARG A 46 0.35 21.56 -4.01
N PRO A 47 -0.54 21.96 -4.91
CA PRO A 47 -0.18 22.31 -6.30
C PRO A 47 0.97 23.31 -6.40
N THR A 48 1.05 24.26 -5.46
CA THR A 48 2.15 25.24 -5.36
C THR A 48 3.48 24.65 -4.93
N SER A 49 3.48 23.47 -4.30
CA SER A 49 4.66 22.73 -3.81
C SER A 49 5.08 21.58 -4.74
N LYS A 50 4.55 21.53 -5.97
CA LYS A 50 4.84 20.45 -6.93
C LYS A 50 6.34 20.29 -7.19
N ALA A 51 7.07 21.39 -7.40
CA ALA A 51 8.51 21.35 -7.68
C ALA A 51 9.33 20.83 -6.48
N ASP A 52 8.94 21.24 -5.27
CA ASP A 52 9.55 20.74 -4.03
C ASP A 52 9.27 19.24 -3.86
N GLY A 53 8.05 18.81 -4.15
CA GLY A 53 7.66 17.39 -4.14
C GLY A 53 8.52 16.55 -5.09
N VAL A 54 8.70 17.01 -6.34
CA VAL A 54 9.59 16.35 -7.31
C VAL A 54 11.02 16.24 -6.76
N THR A 55 11.58 17.34 -6.28
CA THR A 55 12.97 17.37 -5.77
C THR A 55 13.14 16.43 -4.57
N LEU A 56 12.20 16.47 -3.64
CA LEU A 56 12.24 15.65 -2.42
C LEU A 56 12.12 14.16 -2.74
N LEU A 57 11.18 13.78 -3.60
CA LEU A 57 10.95 12.40 -3.96
C LEU A 57 12.06 11.80 -4.83
N LYS A 58 12.74 12.61 -5.67
CA LYS A 58 13.96 12.20 -6.36
C LYS A 58 15.06 11.82 -5.36
N ARG A 59 15.33 12.67 -4.38
CA ARG A 59 16.34 12.40 -3.33
C ARG A 59 15.99 11.15 -2.54
N TYR A 60 14.72 11.00 -2.17
CA TYR A 60 14.23 9.79 -1.51
C TYR A 60 14.54 8.54 -2.34
N ARG A 61 14.14 8.50 -3.62
CA ARG A 61 14.41 7.38 -4.53
C ARG A 61 15.89 7.02 -4.58
N GLU A 62 16.76 8.02 -4.73
CA GLU A 62 18.21 7.83 -4.82
C GLU A 62 18.82 7.27 -3.52
N ALA A 63 18.32 7.71 -2.38
CA ALA A 63 18.73 7.20 -1.08
C ALA A 63 18.23 5.76 -0.87
N THR A 64 16.94 5.51 -1.13
CA THR A 64 16.30 4.21 -0.97
C THR A 64 16.94 3.12 -1.82
N ARG A 65 17.33 3.43 -3.06
CA ARG A 65 18.02 2.49 -3.97
C ARG A 65 19.39 2.02 -3.45
N LYS A 66 19.99 2.72 -2.51
CA LYS A 66 21.26 2.36 -1.88
C LYS A 66 21.10 1.51 -0.63
N GLU A 67 19.88 1.37 -0.15
CA GLU A 67 19.60 0.62 1.07
C GLU A 67 19.70 -0.89 0.84
N GLY A 68 20.29 -1.59 1.81
CA GLY A 68 20.40 -3.04 1.76
C GLY A 68 19.04 -3.72 1.78
N GLY A 69 18.73 -4.47 0.71
CA GLY A 69 17.47 -5.18 0.55
C GLY A 69 16.42 -4.42 -0.26
N ASN A 70 16.69 -3.19 -0.72
CA ASN A 70 15.87 -2.59 -1.77
C ASN A 70 16.16 -3.30 -3.10
N LEU A 71 15.12 -3.79 -3.75
CA LEU A 71 15.21 -4.42 -5.08
C LEU A 71 14.78 -3.47 -6.18
N ARG A 72 13.87 -2.54 -5.88
CA ARG A 72 13.41 -1.51 -6.80
C ARG A 72 12.78 -0.35 -6.02
N CYS A 73 13.07 0.87 -6.42
CA CYS A 73 12.38 2.07 -5.98
C CYS A 73 12.18 2.99 -7.17
N GLU A 74 10.93 3.28 -7.48
CA GLU A 74 10.52 4.18 -8.56
C GLU A 74 9.62 5.26 -7.98
N VAL A 75 9.77 6.48 -8.49
CA VAL A 75 8.87 7.59 -8.22
C VAL A 75 8.22 7.98 -9.53
N VAL A 76 6.91 7.98 -9.54
CA VAL A 76 6.12 8.34 -10.71
C VAL A 76 5.18 9.49 -10.39
N GLN A 77 4.99 10.38 -11.36
CA GLN A 77 4.15 11.57 -11.26
C GLN A 77 2.89 11.40 -12.09
N ARG A 78 1.75 11.68 -11.51
CA ARG A 78 0.45 11.55 -12.18
C ARG A 78 0.34 12.52 -13.36
N ILE A 79 -0.16 12.03 -14.51
CA ILE A 79 -0.16 12.79 -15.76
C ILE A 79 -1.19 13.94 -15.72
N ASP A 80 -2.40 13.63 -15.32
CA ASP A 80 -3.54 14.57 -15.25
C ASP A 80 -3.54 15.46 -14.01
N GLN A 81 -2.83 15.04 -12.94
CA GLN A 81 -2.70 15.77 -11.67
C GLN A 81 -1.24 15.81 -11.20
N PRO A 82 -0.39 16.67 -11.76
CA PRO A 82 1.06 16.61 -11.56
C PRO A 82 1.55 17.00 -10.15
N HIS A 83 0.66 17.28 -9.22
CA HIS A 83 0.94 17.42 -7.79
C HIS A 83 0.71 16.11 -6.99
N GLN A 84 0.31 15.04 -7.70
CA GLN A 84 0.15 13.71 -7.15
C GLN A 84 1.25 12.78 -7.68
N PHE A 85 1.76 11.94 -6.79
CA PHE A 85 2.85 11.01 -7.05
C PHE A 85 2.49 9.63 -6.51
N ALA A 86 3.14 8.61 -7.07
CA ALA A 86 3.21 7.30 -6.44
C ALA A 86 4.69 6.89 -6.28
N ILE A 87 5.00 6.25 -5.16
CA ILE A 87 6.27 5.60 -4.91
C ILE A 87 6.02 4.11 -4.99
N LEU A 88 6.77 3.42 -5.84
CA LEU A 88 6.65 1.98 -6.10
C LEU A 88 7.93 1.33 -5.63
N GLU A 89 7.85 0.51 -4.59
CA GLU A 89 9.02 -0.12 -4.00
C GLU A 89 8.88 -1.63 -3.93
N ILE A 90 10.00 -2.32 -4.08
CA ILE A 90 10.12 -3.75 -3.80
C ILE A 90 11.29 -3.95 -2.84
N TRP A 91 11.02 -4.70 -1.79
CA TRP A 91 11.97 -5.08 -0.77
C TRP A 91 12.14 -6.59 -0.73
N LYS A 92 13.33 -7.05 -0.50
CA LYS A 92 13.65 -8.50 -0.48
C LYS A 92 12.85 -9.30 0.55
N ASP A 93 12.51 -8.65 1.68
CA ASP A 93 11.77 -9.26 2.79
C ASP A 93 11.16 -8.18 3.70
N GLN A 94 10.31 -8.61 4.63
CA GLN A 94 9.68 -7.74 5.62
C GLN A 94 10.70 -7.02 6.50
N LYS A 95 11.80 -7.67 6.87
CA LYS A 95 12.84 -7.08 7.73
C LYS A 95 13.52 -5.88 7.06
N ALA A 96 13.83 -6.00 5.77
CA ALA A 96 14.42 -4.91 5.00
C ALA A 96 13.43 -3.73 4.88
N PHE A 97 12.16 -4.00 4.60
CA PHE A 97 11.11 -2.99 4.55
C PHE A 97 10.92 -2.28 5.90
N GLU A 98 10.89 -3.01 7.03
CA GLU A 98 10.78 -2.42 8.36
C GLU A 98 12.00 -1.58 8.73
N ALA A 99 13.22 -2.03 8.36
CA ALA A 99 14.42 -1.25 8.58
C ALA A 99 14.39 0.07 7.81
N HIS A 100 13.98 0.03 6.54
CA HIS A 100 13.74 1.22 5.73
C HIS A 100 12.71 2.16 6.36
N SER A 101 11.55 1.62 6.77
CA SER A 101 10.45 2.43 7.35
C SER A 101 10.88 3.19 8.61
N LYS A 102 11.84 2.65 9.37
CA LYS A 102 12.43 3.24 10.58
C LYS A 102 13.72 4.01 10.30
N GLY A 103 14.22 3.97 9.07
CA GLY A 103 15.47 4.61 8.65
C GLY A 103 15.39 6.13 8.67
N ALA A 104 16.51 6.79 9.00
CA ALA A 104 16.56 8.26 9.12
C ALA A 104 16.13 8.97 7.83
N SER A 105 16.54 8.48 6.66
CA SER A 105 16.18 9.06 5.35
C SER A 105 14.68 8.99 5.09
N SER A 106 14.04 7.86 5.41
CA SER A 106 12.60 7.66 5.26
C SER A 106 11.83 8.57 6.21
N MET A 107 12.25 8.66 7.48
CA MET A 107 11.62 9.52 8.49
C MET A 107 11.74 11.00 8.11
N GLU A 108 12.92 11.46 7.72
CA GLU A 108 13.16 12.83 7.27
C GLU A 108 12.30 13.20 6.05
N THR A 109 12.16 12.27 5.09
CA THR A 109 11.33 12.49 3.91
C THR A 109 9.86 12.59 4.28
N ARG A 110 9.36 11.73 5.15
CA ARG A 110 7.97 11.80 5.65
C ARG A 110 7.67 13.13 6.34
N GLU A 111 8.60 13.62 7.16
CA GLU A 111 8.46 14.93 7.82
C GLU A 111 8.39 16.07 6.81
N LYS A 112 9.30 16.09 5.82
CA LYS A 112 9.30 17.10 4.77
C LYS A 112 8.05 17.04 3.88
N ILE A 113 7.57 15.83 3.54
CA ILE A 113 6.31 15.66 2.83
C ILE A 113 5.13 16.16 3.68
N ALA A 114 5.11 15.89 4.99
CA ALA A 114 4.06 16.35 5.88
C ALA A 114 3.92 17.89 5.88
N ALA A 115 5.04 18.62 5.71
CA ALA A 115 5.04 20.07 5.63
C ALA A 115 4.42 20.65 4.33
N ILE A 116 4.43 19.89 3.24
CA ILE A 116 3.97 20.34 1.91
C ILE A 116 2.76 19.58 1.37
N ARG A 117 2.32 18.52 2.03
CA ARG A 117 1.21 17.67 1.58
C ARG A 117 -0.12 18.42 1.52
N ASN A 118 -0.98 18.01 0.60
CA ASN A 118 -2.37 18.42 0.47
C ASN A 118 -3.33 17.41 1.13
N ALA A 119 -2.95 16.12 1.11
CA ALA A 119 -3.69 15.04 1.73
C ALA A 119 -2.75 14.13 2.56
N PRO A 120 -3.26 13.33 3.51
CA PRO A 120 -2.47 12.30 4.17
C PRO A 120 -1.83 11.36 3.17
N THR A 121 -0.58 10.97 3.42
CA THR A 121 0.11 9.94 2.63
C THR A 121 -0.58 8.59 2.84
N ASP A 122 -0.84 7.86 1.75
CA ASP A 122 -1.46 6.53 1.77
C ASP A 122 -0.43 5.48 1.35
N GLU A 123 0.13 4.76 2.33
CA GLU A 123 1.08 3.68 2.12
C GLU A 123 0.36 2.33 2.21
N ARG A 124 0.45 1.55 1.14
CA ARG A 124 -0.17 0.22 1.04
C ARG A 124 0.89 -0.84 0.85
N VAL A 125 0.95 -1.76 1.80
CA VAL A 125 1.91 -2.86 1.81
C VAL A 125 1.25 -4.11 1.25
N HIS A 126 1.96 -4.78 0.33
CA HIS A 126 1.43 -5.92 -0.43
C HIS A 126 2.43 -7.06 -0.48
N ILE A 127 1.91 -8.23 -0.81
CA ILE A 127 2.66 -9.40 -1.28
C ILE A 127 2.39 -9.64 -2.77
N ALA A 128 3.29 -10.33 -3.43
CA ALA A 128 3.10 -10.73 -4.83
C ALA A 128 1.92 -11.69 -4.98
N LEU A 129 1.05 -11.44 -5.96
CA LEU A 129 0.00 -12.35 -6.37
C LEU A 129 0.27 -12.97 -7.75
N SER A 130 0.65 -12.14 -8.72
CA SER A 130 1.10 -12.52 -10.06
C SER A 130 2.02 -11.43 -10.58
N ILE A 131 3.30 -11.72 -10.69
CA ILE A 131 4.34 -10.77 -11.10
C ILE A 131 5.21 -11.36 -12.20
N GLY A 132 5.84 -10.50 -12.99
CA GLY A 132 6.94 -10.85 -13.90
C GLY A 132 8.31 -10.69 -13.22
N PRO A 133 9.41 -10.66 -13.99
CA PRO A 133 10.75 -10.38 -13.49
C PRO A 133 10.81 -9.02 -12.77
N ILE A 134 11.50 -8.96 -11.63
CA ILE A 134 11.61 -7.74 -10.80
C ILE A 134 12.54 -6.71 -11.44
N ASP A 135 13.51 -7.15 -12.20
CA ASP A 135 14.56 -6.36 -12.82
C ASP A 135 14.18 -5.69 -14.16
N ALA A 136 12.90 -5.75 -14.53
CA ALA A 136 12.41 -5.09 -15.72
C ALA A 136 12.70 -3.57 -15.66
N THR A 137 13.59 -3.11 -16.54
CA THR A 137 13.97 -1.69 -16.61
C THR A 137 12.86 -0.84 -17.21
N SER A 138 12.66 0.36 -16.67
CA SER A 138 11.75 1.33 -17.25
C SER A 138 12.30 1.90 -18.56
N GLY A 139 11.49 1.96 -19.61
CA GLY A 139 11.76 2.81 -20.76
C GLY A 139 11.56 4.29 -20.40
N ARG A 140 12.38 5.20 -20.94
CA ARG A 140 12.30 6.64 -20.65
C ARG A 140 10.90 7.23 -20.91
N ASP A 141 10.20 6.72 -21.94
CA ASP A 141 8.88 7.23 -22.37
C ASP A 141 7.74 6.30 -21.89
N ALA A 142 8.03 5.34 -21.04
CA ALA A 142 7.04 4.40 -20.56
C ALA A 142 5.95 5.11 -19.74
N ILE A 143 4.71 4.65 -19.91
CA ILE A 143 3.57 5.08 -19.12
C ILE A 143 3.29 4.01 -18.05
N TYR A 144 3.17 4.45 -16.82
CA TYR A 144 2.79 3.62 -15.71
C TYR A 144 1.29 3.74 -15.45
N VAL A 145 0.66 2.64 -15.10
CA VAL A 145 -0.72 2.62 -14.64
C VAL A 145 -0.75 1.96 -13.27
N ALA A 146 -1.37 2.61 -12.31
CA ALA A 146 -1.64 2.01 -11.01
C ALA A 146 -3.14 1.96 -10.80
N THR A 147 -3.67 0.74 -10.68
CA THR A 147 -5.10 0.48 -10.51
C THR A 147 -5.36 -0.16 -9.17
N HIS A 148 -6.24 0.44 -8.38
CA HIS A 148 -6.74 -0.19 -7.16
C HIS A 148 -7.99 -1.01 -7.46
N VAL A 149 -7.97 -2.28 -7.08
CA VAL A 149 -9.08 -3.22 -7.24
C VAL A 149 -9.54 -3.67 -5.86
N ASP A 150 -10.79 -3.38 -5.54
CA ASP A 150 -11.45 -3.79 -4.31
C ASP A 150 -12.55 -4.80 -4.63
N VAL A 151 -12.46 -5.96 -4.03
CA VAL A 151 -13.43 -7.06 -4.19
C VAL A 151 -14.15 -7.25 -2.87
N ILE A 152 -15.47 -7.45 -2.90
CA ILE A 152 -16.21 -7.77 -1.67
C ILE A 152 -15.64 -9.02 -0.98
N PRO A 153 -15.49 -9.05 0.35
CA PRO A 153 -14.79 -10.13 1.05
C PRO A 153 -15.21 -11.55 0.69
N PRO A 154 -16.53 -11.87 0.50
CA PRO A 154 -16.96 -13.21 0.13
C PRO A 154 -16.50 -13.68 -1.27
N ARG A 155 -16.10 -12.74 -2.13
CA ARG A 155 -15.66 -13.01 -3.51
C ARG A 155 -14.15 -12.85 -3.70
N LYS A 156 -13.39 -12.77 -2.60
CA LYS A 156 -11.93 -12.60 -2.63
C LYS A 156 -11.24 -13.61 -3.54
N ASP A 157 -11.57 -14.88 -3.44
CA ASP A 157 -10.89 -15.94 -4.21
C ASP A 157 -11.24 -15.88 -5.70
N ASP A 158 -12.45 -15.46 -6.05
CA ASP A 158 -12.82 -15.16 -7.44
C ASP A 158 -12.01 -13.98 -7.99
N GLY A 159 -11.81 -12.94 -7.17
CA GLY A 159 -10.97 -11.80 -7.50
C GLY A 159 -9.51 -12.20 -7.72
N VAL A 160 -8.95 -13.03 -6.84
CA VAL A 160 -7.60 -13.60 -6.99
C VAL A 160 -7.45 -14.34 -8.31
N ALA A 161 -8.40 -15.23 -8.62
CA ALA A 161 -8.35 -16.02 -9.88
C ALA A 161 -8.45 -15.12 -11.12
N ALA A 162 -9.34 -14.12 -11.09
CA ALA A 162 -9.52 -13.19 -12.20
C ALA A 162 -8.28 -12.32 -12.44
N LEU A 163 -7.69 -11.79 -11.37
CA LEU A 163 -6.50 -10.95 -11.42
C LEU A 163 -5.25 -11.71 -11.85
N LYS A 164 -5.07 -12.96 -11.41
CA LYS A 164 -3.97 -13.81 -11.89
C LYS A 164 -4.07 -14.02 -13.40
N ARG A 165 -5.25 -14.39 -13.90
CA ARG A 165 -5.46 -14.57 -15.34
C ARG A 165 -5.19 -13.27 -16.11
N LEU A 166 -5.71 -12.13 -15.62
CA LEU A 166 -5.43 -10.84 -16.23
C LEU A 166 -3.92 -10.59 -16.31
N GLY A 167 -3.19 -10.76 -15.21
CA GLY A 167 -1.74 -10.55 -15.17
C GLY A 167 -0.97 -11.44 -16.12
N ASP A 168 -1.29 -12.73 -16.16
CA ASP A 168 -0.59 -13.72 -17.00
C ASP A 168 -0.80 -13.45 -18.50
N GLU A 169 -2.01 -13.07 -18.91
CA GLU A 169 -2.31 -12.73 -20.30
C GLU A 169 -1.77 -11.34 -20.70
N SER A 170 -1.88 -10.35 -19.81
CA SER A 170 -1.43 -8.99 -20.11
C SER A 170 0.07 -8.88 -20.31
N ARG A 171 0.87 -9.71 -19.60
CA ARG A 171 2.32 -9.77 -19.80
C ARG A 171 2.74 -10.24 -21.20
N ARG A 172 1.86 -10.91 -21.91
CA ARG A 172 2.08 -11.34 -23.32
C ARG A 172 1.62 -10.28 -24.32
N GLY A 173 0.96 -9.23 -23.85
CA GLY A 173 0.43 -8.15 -24.68
C GLY A 173 1.53 -7.34 -25.35
N ASP A 174 1.31 -6.96 -26.63
CA ASP A 174 2.28 -6.12 -27.34
C ASP A 174 2.43 -4.76 -26.66
N GLY A 175 3.69 -4.40 -26.42
CA GLY A 175 4.05 -3.16 -25.73
C GLY A 175 3.89 -3.19 -24.23
N ASN A 176 3.54 -4.34 -23.62
CA ASN A 176 3.68 -4.52 -22.18
C ASN A 176 5.16 -4.60 -21.80
N LEU A 177 5.56 -3.77 -20.85
CA LEU A 177 6.92 -3.78 -20.28
C LEU A 177 6.92 -4.42 -18.89
N ARG A 178 5.79 -4.32 -18.17
CA ARG A 178 5.62 -4.89 -16.83
C ARG A 178 4.14 -4.94 -16.48
N PHE A 179 3.73 -6.02 -15.84
CA PHE A 179 2.38 -6.17 -15.30
C PHE A 179 2.47 -6.95 -13.98
N GLU A 180 2.21 -6.25 -12.91
CA GLU A 180 2.32 -6.77 -11.54
C GLU A 180 0.98 -6.70 -10.85
N VAL A 181 0.52 -7.81 -10.33
CA VAL A 181 -0.64 -7.88 -9.46
C VAL A 181 -0.18 -8.19 -8.05
N VAL A 182 -0.48 -7.31 -7.12
CA VAL A 182 -0.08 -7.43 -5.72
C VAL A 182 -1.30 -7.37 -4.81
N GLN A 183 -1.29 -8.15 -3.74
CA GLN A 183 -2.38 -8.28 -2.78
C GLN A 183 -2.03 -7.58 -1.48
N GLN A 184 -2.92 -6.73 -0.98
CA GLN A 184 -2.69 -5.96 0.23
C GLN A 184 -2.65 -6.88 1.47
N THR A 185 -1.64 -6.70 2.32
CA THR A 185 -1.36 -7.59 3.46
C THR A 185 -2.41 -7.52 4.57
N ASN A 186 -2.91 -6.32 4.85
CA ASN A 186 -3.91 -6.07 5.90
C ASN A 186 -5.36 -6.09 5.42
N ARG A 187 -5.58 -6.18 4.08
CA ARG A 187 -6.89 -6.27 3.44
C ARG A 187 -6.82 -7.24 2.26
N PRO A 188 -6.94 -8.55 2.51
CA PRO A 188 -6.67 -9.57 1.47
C PRO A 188 -7.66 -9.57 0.29
N ASN A 189 -8.74 -8.80 0.37
CA ASN A 189 -9.68 -8.55 -0.72
C ASN A 189 -9.38 -7.27 -1.52
N HIS A 190 -8.29 -6.55 -1.18
CA HIS A 190 -7.80 -5.38 -1.90
C HIS A 190 -6.51 -5.71 -2.64
N PHE A 191 -6.43 -5.25 -3.87
CA PHE A 191 -5.31 -5.51 -4.75
C PHE A 191 -4.85 -4.20 -5.39
N THR A 192 -3.59 -4.16 -5.80
CA THR A 192 -3.08 -3.11 -6.68
C THR A 192 -2.49 -3.78 -7.91
N VAL A 193 -2.86 -3.28 -9.09
CA VAL A 193 -2.25 -3.65 -10.36
C VAL A 193 -1.31 -2.51 -10.74
N VAL A 194 -0.03 -2.84 -10.94
CA VAL A 194 0.97 -1.89 -11.42
C VAL A 194 1.41 -2.34 -12.80
N GLU A 195 1.18 -1.48 -13.77
CA GLU A 195 1.46 -1.74 -15.17
C GLU A 195 2.50 -0.75 -15.70
N MET A 196 3.28 -1.17 -16.67
CA MET A 196 4.17 -0.31 -17.42
C MET A 196 4.05 -0.67 -18.90
N TRP A 197 3.77 0.33 -19.71
CA TRP A 197 3.52 0.19 -21.14
C TRP A 197 4.46 1.09 -21.93
N LYS A 198 4.86 0.64 -23.11
CA LYS A 198 5.76 1.39 -23.99
C LYS A 198 5.20 2.77 -24.40
N ASP A 199 3.88 2.87 -24.57
CA ASP A 199 3.20 4.10 -25.01
C ASP A 199 1.67 4.02 -24.76
N ALA A 200 0.97 5.12 -25.02
CA ALA A 200 -0.47 5.23 -24.87
C ALA A 200 -1.26 4.28 -25.82
N LYS A 201 -0.72 4.00 -27.01
CA LYS A 201 -1.36 3.09 -27.96
C LYS A 201 -1.38 1.65 -27.43
N ALA A 202 -0.32 1.24 -26.76
CA ALA A 202 -0.26 -0.07 -26.11
C ALA A 202 -1.28 -0.18 -24.96
N ILE A 203 -1.47 0.89 -24.17
CA ILE A 203 -2.50 0.94 -23.12
C ILE A 203 -3.90 0.85 -23.74
N GLU A 204 -4.17 1.60 -24.81
CA GLU A 204 -5.45 1.56 -25.51
C GLU A 204 -5.73 0.15 -26.05
N ALA A 205 -4.76 -0.47 -26.72
CA ALA A 205 -4.89 -1.84 -27.20
C ALA A 205 -5.16 -2.84 -26.05
N HIS A 206 -4.45 -2.71 -24.92
CA HIS A 206 -4.70 -3.51 -23.73
C HIS A 206 -6.11 -3.29 -23.16
N SER A 207 -6.57 -2.05 -23.08
CA SER A 207 -7.90 -1.73 -22.55
C SER A 207 -9.04 -2.38 -23.39
N MET A 208 -8.79 -2.60 -24.68
CA MET A 208 -9.71 -3.22 -25.64
C MET A 208 -9.48 -4.74 -25.78
N ALA A 209 -8.45 -5.29 -25.16
CA ALA A 209 -8.17 -6.73 -25.21
C ALA A 209 -9.30 -7.57 -24.61
N ALA A 210 -9.53 -8.77 -25.14
CA ALA A 210 -10.59 -9.65 -24.65
C ALA A 210 -10.44 -9.95 -23.15
N VAL A 211 -9.23 -10.25 -22.69
CA VAL A 211 -8.94 -10.56 -21.28
C VAL A 211 -9.27 -9.39 -20.35
N THR A 212 -9.00 -8.16 -20.79
CA THR A 212 -9.28 -6.94 -19.99
C THR A 212 -10.77 -6.70 -19.88
N ARG A 213 -11.52 -6.87 -20.98
CA ARG A 213 -12.98 -6.75 -20.98
C ARG A 213 -13.62 -7.83 -20.12
N GLU A 214 -13.23 -9.10 -20.28
CA GLU A 214 -13.70 -10.21 -19.45
C GLU A 214 -13.43 -9.99 -17.96
N PHE A 215 -12.24 -9.43 -17.64
CA PHE A 215 -11.92 -9.08 -16.26
C PHE A 215 -12.84 -8.00 -15.73
N ARG A 216 -13.06 -6.91 -16.47
CA ARG A 216 -13.95 -5.80 -16.07
C ARG A 216 -15.40 -6.27 -15.88
N ASP A 217 -15.91 -7.10 -16.79
CA ASP A 217 -17.25 -7.68 -16.69
C ASP A 217 -17.38 -8.55 -15.44
N LYS A 218 -16.38 -9.38 -15.18
CA LYS A 218 -16.34 -10.21 -13.97
C LYS A 218 -16.22 -9.37 -12.71
N LEU A 219 -15.34 -8.35 -12.71
CA LEU A 219 -15.16 -7.44 -11.58
C LEU A 219 -16.46 -6.72 -11.23
N ALA A 220 -17.24 -6.28 -12.20
CA ALA A 220 -18.51 -5.58 -11.97
C ALA A 220 -19.48 -6.37 -11.09
N THR A 221 -19.39 -7.72 -11.06
CA THR A 221 -20.23 -8.58 -10.23
C THR A 221 -19.72 -8.77 -8.80
N MET A 222 -18.52 -8.28 -8.47
CA MET A 222 -17.86 -8.53 -7.18
C MET A 222 -17.11 -7.32 -6.63
N THR A 223 -17.19 -6.15 -7.29
CA THR A 223 -16.47 -4.96 -6.83
C THR A 223 -17.04 -4.43 -5.51
N GLY A 224 -16.13 -4.03 -4.60
CA GLY A 224 -16.44 -3.38 -3.33
C GLY A 224 -16.30 -1.85 -3.37
N ALA A 225 -15.63 -1.32 -4.43
CA ALA A 225 -15.43 0.10 -4.64
C ALA A 225 -15.35 0.43 -6.12
N LEU A 226 -15.31 1.73 -6.44
CA LEU A 226 -15.10 2.18 -7.80
C LEU A 226 -13.72 1.75 -8.32
N TYR A 227 -13.65 1.42 -9.60
CA TYR A 227 -12.41 1.12 -10.30
C TYR A 227 -11.58 2.40 -10.41
N ASP A 228 -10.44 2.44 -9.70
CA ASP A 228 -9.56 3.62 -9.64
C ASP A 228 -8.27 3.35 -10.41
N GLU A 229 -8.24 3.76 -11.66
CA GLU A 229 -7.10 3.63 -12.57
C GLU A 229 -6.44 4.99 -12.79
N ARG A 230 -5.14 5.08 -12.52
CA ARG A 230 -4.38 6.32 -12.59
C ARG A 230 -3.13 6.15 -13.44
N MET A 231 -2.88 7.11 -14.33
CA MET A 231 -1.73 7.11 -15.23
C MET A 231 -0.61 8.03 -14.73
N TYR A 232 0.62 7.54 -14.89
CA TYR A 232 1.81 8.25 -14.40
C TYR A 232 2.95 8.20 -15.43
N LYS A 233 3.90 9.12 -15.26
CA LYS A 233 5.22 9.10 -15.90
C LYS A 233 6.30 9.03 -14.84
N ALA A 234 7.44 8.44 -15.18
CA ALA A 234 8.60 8.46 -14.29
C ALA A 234 9.00 9.90 -13.94
N VAL A 235 9.44 10.10 -12.72
CA VAL A 235 10.11 11.33 -12.29
C VAL A 235 11.59 11.15 -12.57
N ASP A 236 12.09 11.80 -13.63
CA ASP A 236 13.51 11.78 -14.06
C ASP A 236 14.40 12.67 -13.19
#